data_951c3146a41d09334bd08c045d1030fe
#
_entry.id   951c3146a41d09334bd08c045d1030fe
#
_cell.length_a   1.000
_cell.length_b   1.000
_cell.length_c   1.000
_cell.angle_alpha   90.00
_cell.angle_beta   90.00
_cell.angle_gamma   90.00
#
_symmetry.space_group_name_H-M   'P 1'
#
loop_
_entity.id
_entity.type
_entity.pdbx_description
1 polymer ?
#
loop_
_entity_poly.entity_id
_entity_poly.type
_entity_poly.pdbx_seq_one_letter_code
_entity_poly.pdbx_strand_id
1 'polypeptide(L)'
;NFHRFIGNTDVMNYADELGLLYFEEPGGFRLDVRQPFMNAVLHEKVIRMVKRDRSHPCLVIYNMMNESGNAAPEKLELEIQAMKDMRVLDPSRLILRTSAWAKGDDIEDQAKIHIRPYDEKVYWSGWYDYHRAGGPAVWNEGLYKGPDDYYNDTKNKREIVFFGEEGALSSPPRLEKNKEDLEKYSYKGWDGREFLR
;
A
#
# COMPACT_ATOMS: atom_id res chain seq x y z
N ASN A 1 8.28 -3.33 -2.21
CA ASN A 1 7.44 -2.59 -1.28
C ASN A 1 7.91 -2.79 0.16
N PHE A 2 8.06 -1.69 0.87
CA PHE A 2 8.21 -1.71 2.33
C PHE A 2 6.83 -1.52 2.95
N HIS A 3 6.14 -2.62 3.12
CA HIS A 3 4.76 -2.63 3.58
C HIS A 3 4.64 -2.21 5.05
N ARG A 4 3.95 -1.10 5.28
CA ARG A 4 3.65 -0.54 6.61
C ARG A 4 4.84 -0.18 7.49
N PHE A 5 6.02 0.01 6.91
CA PHE A 5 7.17 0.53 7.65
C PHE A 5 8.16 1.25 6.74
N ILE A 6 8.96 2.12 7.34
CA ILE A 6 10.01 2.83 6.64
C ILE A 6 11.11 1.84 6.24
N GLY A 7 11.54 1.91 5.00
CA GLY A 7 12.52 1.00 4.45
C GLY A 7 13.87 0.99 5.17
N ASN A 8 14.59 -0.12 5.03
CA ASN A 8 15.96 -0.23 5.49
C ASN A 8 16.91 0.37 4.46
N THR A 9 17.79 1.26 4.88
CA THR A 9 18.75 1.95 4.01
C THR A 9 19.69 0.98 3.28
N ASP A 10 20.12 -0.12 3.93
CA ASP A 10 20.98 -1.09 3.27
C ASP A 10 20.25 -1.80 2.13
N VAL A 11 18.97 -2.11 2.31
CA VAL A 11 18.14 -2.69 1.24
C VAL A 11 17.97 -1.70 0.10
N MET A 12 17.79 -0.41 0.38
CA MET A 12 17.73 0.63 -0.66
C MET A 12 19.05 0.78 -1.41
N ASN A 13 20.19 0.73 -0.72
CA ASN A 13 21.50 0.76 -1.36
C ASN A 13 21.68 -0.40 -2.35
N TYR A 14 21.33 -1.62 -1.94
CA TYR A 14 21.36 -2.77 -2.86
C TYR A 14 20.35 -2.67 -3.99
N ALA A 15 19.18 -2.10 -3.73
CA ALA A 15 18.19 -1.86 -4.77
C ALA A 15 18.68 -0.85 -5.81
N ASP A 16 19.36 0.20 -5.38
CA ASP A 16 20.00 1.18 -6.27
C ASP A 16 21.06 0.51 -7.17
N GLU A 17 21.90 -0.36 -6.59
CA GLU A 17 22.92 -1.10 -7.36
C GLU A 17 22.32 -2.08 -8.36
N LEU A 18 21.21 -2.74 -8.00
CA LEU A 18 20.57 -3.77 -8.82
C LEU A 18 19.49 -3.22 -9.77
N GLY A 19 19.15 -1.95 -9.67
CA GLY A 19 18.08 -1.35 -10.46
C GLY A 19 16.66 -1.82 -10.05
N LEU A 20 16.46 -2.25 -8.81
CA LEU A 20 15.14 -2.61 -8.30
C LEU A 20 14.39 -1.36 -7.87
N LEU A 21 13.15 -1.22 -8.34
CA LEU A 21 12.33 -0.08 -7.97
C LEU A 21 11.55 -0.36 -6.67
N TYR A 22 11.48 0.66 -5.83
CA TYR A 22 10.80 0.60 -4.54
C TYR A 22 9.66 1.61 -4.43
N PHE A 23 8.66 1.16 -3.74
CA PHE A 23 7.52 1.90 -3.24
C PHE A 23 7.62 1.90 -1.70
N GLU A 24 7.51 3.05 -1.05
CA GLU A 24 7.76 3.18 0.37
C GLU A 24 6.58 3.78 1.13
N GLU A 25 6.33 3.24 2.31
CA GLU A 25 5.32 3.69 3.25
C GLU A 25 5.94 4.06 4.61
N PRO A 26 5.42 5.08 5.31
CA PRO A 26 5.94 5.45 6.63
C PRO A 26 5.58 4.44 7.73
N GLY A 27 4.76 3.45 7.38
CA GLY A 27 4.28 2.44 8.32
C GLY A 27 3.09 2.88 9.15
N GLY A 28 2.16 1.99 9.08
CA GLY A 28 0.84 1.88 9.66
C GLY A 28 0.28 3.11 10.31
N PHE A 29 -0.70 3.80 9.82
CA PHE A 29 -1.36 4.50 10.79
C PHE A 29 -2.47 5.39 10.31
N ARG A 30 -3.52 5.19 10.94
CA ARG A 30 -4.68 6.05 10.87
C ARG A 30 -4.37 7.30 11.70
N LEU A 31 -4.30 8.46 11.05
CA LEU A 31 -4.39 9.72 11.76
C LEU A 31 -5.71 9.76 12.54
N ASP A 32 -5.64 10.09 13.80
CA ASP A 32 -6.82 10.33 14.62
C ASP A 32 -6.79 11.79 15.10
N VAL A 33 -7.66 12.62 14.54
CA VAL A 33 -7.74 14.06 14.87
C VAL A 33 -8.00 14.32 16.36
N ARG A 34 -8.54 13.32 17.06
CA ARG A 34 -8.71 13.39 18.52
C ARG A 34 -7.41 13.21 19.30
N GLN A 35 -6.33 12.87 18.62
CA GLN A 35 -5.02 12.63 19.21
C GLN A 35 -3.96 13.49 18.52
N PRO A 36 -3.89 14.79 18.80
CA PRO A 36 -2.97 15.72 18.11
C PRO A 36 -1.52 15.28 18.18
N PHE A 37 -1.10 14.69 19.29
CA PHE A 37 0.26 14.17 19.44
C PHE A 37 0.58 13.07 18.43
N MET A 38 -0.35 12.14 18.21
CA MET A 38 -0.18 11.06 17.22
C MET A 38 -0.10 11.60 15.80
N ASN A 39 -0.89 12.62 15.48
CA ASN A 39 -0.83 13.29 14.19
C ASN A 39 0.51 13.95 13.95
N ALA A 40 1.05 14.65 14.96
CA ALA A 40 2.38 15.27 14.90
C ALA A 40 3.49 14.21 14.71
N VAL A 41 3.41 13.09 15.43
CA VAL A 41 4.38 11.99 15.29
C VAL A 41 4.35 11.39 13.89
N LEU A 42 3.16 11.16 13.32
CA LEU A 42 3.06 10.62 11.97
C LEU A 42 3.56 11.62 10.93
N HIS A 43 3.19 12.89 11.05
CA HIS A 43 3.69 13.94 10.17
C HIS A 43 5.23 13.99 10.20
N GLU A 44 5.82 14.05 11.39
CA GLU A 44 7.29 14.07 11.54
C GLU A 44 7.92 12.79 10.96
N LYS A 45 7.27 11.65 11.11
CA LYS A 45 7.75 10.38 10.57
C LYS A 45 7.83 10.41 9.04
N VAL A 46 6.79 10.87 8.35
CA VAL A 46 6.81 10.98 6.88
C VAL A 46 7.84 11.99 6.41
N ILE A 47 7.99 13.12 7.10
CA ILE A 47 9.00 14.12 6.77
C ILE A 47 10.42 13.57 6.91
N ARG A 48 10.70 12.84 7.98
CA ARG A 48 12.02 12.21 8.19
C ARG A 48 12.30 11.12 7.17
N MET A 49 11.30 10.31 6.83
CA MET A 49 11.40 9.31 5.77
C MET A 49 11.84 9.96 4.45
N VAL A 50 11.12 10.97 3.98
CA VAL A 50 11.47 11.66 2.74
C VAL A 50 12.88 12.27 2.80
N LYS A 51 13.24 12.94 3.89
CA LYS A 51 14.59 13.53 4.06
C LYS A 51 15.70 12.49 4.00
N ARG A 52 15.48 11.31 4.55
CA ARG A 52 16.45 10.22 4.55
C ARG A 52 16.60 9.60 3.16
N ASP A 53 15.45 9.32 2.50
CA ASP A 53 15.42 8.35 1.40
C ASP A 53 15.31 9.00 0.01
N ARG A 54 15.04 10.31 -0.08
CA ARG A 54 14.88 11.02 -1.36
C ARG A 54 16.09 10.93 -2.30
N SER A 55 17.26 10.57 -1.80
CA SER A 55 18.48 10.43 -2.61
C SER A 55 18.64 9.04 -3.24
N HIS A 56 17.76 8.09 -2.94
CA HIS A 56 17.80 6.75 -3.51
C HIS A 56 17.06 6.70 -4.85
N PRO A 57 17.74 6.44 -5.98
CA PRO A 57 17.10 6.31 -7.29
C PRO A 57 16.09 5.17 -7.36
N CYS A 58 16.27 4.13 -6.57
CA CYS A 58 15.34 2.99 -6.52
C CYS A 58 13.96 3.37 -5.99
N LEU A 59 13.86 4.38 -5.14
CA LEU A 59 12.60 4.83 -4.59
C LEU A 59 11.83 5.68 -5.61
N VAL A 60 10.68 5.20 -6.06
CA VAL A 60 9.91 5.85 -7.14
C VAL A 60 8.57 6.42 -6.69
N ILE A 61 7.98 5.87 -5.65
CA ILE A 61 6.67 6.26 -5.13
C ILE A 61 6.73 6.35 -3.61
N TYR A 62 6.20 7.44 -3.08
CA TYR A 62 5.82 7.54 -1.68
C TYR A 62 4.33 7.25 -1.55
N ASN A 63 3.98 6.38 -0.63
CA ASN A 63 2.61 6.17 -0.21
C ASN A 63 2.45 6.59 1.24
N MET A 64 1.48 7.44 1.53
CA MET A 64 1.35 7.96 2.88
C MET A 64 0.78 6.95 3.86
N MET A 65 -0.16 6.11 3.39
CA MET A 65 -0.83 5.12 4.23
C MET A 65 -1.19 3.86 3.46
N ASN A 66 -1.24 2.75 4.18
CA ASN A 66 -1.75 1.50 3.64
C ASN A 66 -3.21 1.30 4.03
N GLU A 67 -4.04 0.93 3.06
CA GLU A 67 -5.44 0.55 3.25
C GLU A 67 -6.26 1.55 4.09
N SER A 68 -6.02 2.82 3.91
CA SER A 68 -6.79 3.87 4.56
C SER A 68 -8.00 4.21 3.69
N GLY A 69 -9.16 3.75 4.08
CA GLY A 69 -10.41 4.12 3.43
C GLY A 69 -10.71 5.62 3.47
N ASN A 70 -11.94 5.99 3.17
CA ASN A 70 -12.36 7.40 3.21
C ASN A 70 -12.20 7.98 4.61
N ALA A 71 -11.63 9.16 4.67
CA ALA A 71 -11.41 9.93 5.88
C ALA A 71 -12.48 11.01 6.05
N ALA A 72 -12.77 11.38 7.29
CA ALA A 72 -13.52 12.59 7.58
C ALA A 72 -12.75 13.83 7.07
N PRO A 73 -13.45 14.93 6.74
CA PRO A 73 -12.82 16.11 6.12
C PRO A 73 -11.58 16.61 6.86
N GLU A 74 -11.65 16.75 8.17
CA GLU A 74 -10.56 17.30 8.98
C GLU A 74 -9.32 16.38 8.94
N LYS A 75 -9.54 15.08 8.88
CA LYS A 75 -8.47 14.10 8.74
C LYS A 75 -7.87 14.14 7.34
N LEU A 76 -8.71 14.23 6.32
CA LEU A 76 -8.27 14.33 4.94
C LEU A 76 -7.40 15.57 4.70
N GLU A 77 -7.76 16.69 5.31
CA GLU A 77 -6.95 17.93 5.24
C GLU A 77 -5.55 17.72 5.82
N LEU A 78 -5.43 17.04 6.97
CA LEU A 78 -4.13 16.73 7.57
C LEU A 78 -3.29 15.81 6.67
N GLU A 79 -3.91 14.81 6.07
CA GLU A 79 -3.25 13.89 5.14
C GLU A 79 -2.76 14.63 3.90
N ILE A 80 -3.58 15.45 3.30
CA ILE A 80 -3.23 16.26 2.12
C ILE A 80 -2.12 17.26 2.46
N GLN A 81 -2.16 17.89 3.63
CA GLN A 81 -1.10 18.80 4.05
C GLN A 81 0.23 18.08 4.19
N ALA A 82 0.25 16.91 4.82
CA ALA A 82 1.47 16.11 4.92
C ALA A 82 2.01 15.71 3.53
N MET A 83 1.16 15.36 2.58
CA MET A 83 1.57 15.07 1.20
C MET A 83 2.18 16.30 0.51
N LYS A 84 1.64 17.49 0.73
CA LYS A 84 2.22 18.74 0.21
C LYS A 84 3.58 19.03 0.82
N ASP A 85 3.74 18.80 2.12
CA ASP A 85 5.02 18.99 2.79
C ASP A 85 6.08 17.97 2.30
N MET A 86 5.68 16.73 2.03
CA MET A 86 6.53 15.76 1.35
C MET A 86 6.96 16.26 -0.04
N ARG A 87 6.05 16.83 -0.82
CA ARG A 87 6.33 17.37 -2.16
C ARG A 87 7.35 18.50 -2.12
N VAL A 88 7.29 19.39 -1.12
CA VAL A 88 8.29 20.45 -0.93
C VAL A 88 9.69 19.87 -0.71
N LEU A 89 9.79 18.73 -0.04
CA LEU A 89 11.06 18.07 0.27
C LEU A 89 11.60 17.25 -0.92
N ASP A 90 10.71 16.67 -1.69
CA ASP A 90 11.04 15.88 -2.87
C ASP A 90 10.04 16.15 -4.01
N PRO A 91 10.43 16.97 -4.99
CA PRO A 91 9.57 17.27 -6.14
C PRO A 91 9.51 16.15 -7.18
N SER A 92 10.38 15.15 -7.11
CA SER A 92 10.64 14.24 -8.23
C SER A 92 9.76 12.98 -8.24
N ARG A 93 9.11 12.63 -7.14
CA ARG A 93 8.40 11.35 -7.00
C ARG A 93 6.90 11.53 -6.95
N LEU A 94 6.18 10.49 -7.35
CA LEU A 94 4.75 10.37 -7.13
C LEU A 94 4.46 10.21 -5.64
N ILE A 95 3.45 10.92 -5.14
CA ILE A 95 2.97 10.78 -3.76
C ILE A 95 1.52 10.34 -3.81
N LEU A 96 1.23 9.14 -3.31
CA LEU A 96 -0.11 8.59 -3.15
C LEU A 96 -0.61 8.80 -1.72
N ARG A 97 -1.88 9.08 -1.57
CA ARG A 97 -2.50 9.19 -0.26
C ARG A 97 -2.59 7.83 0.43
N THR A 98 -3.03 6.82 -0.28
CA THR A 98 -3.21 5.47 0.28
C THR A 98 -3.01 4.41 -0.79
N SER A 99 -2.52 3.27 -0.38
CA SER A 99 -2.58 2.04 -1.16
C SER A 99 -3.93 1.35 -0.93
N ALA A 100 -4.40 0.64 -1.95
CA ALA A 100 -5.67 -0.10 -1.97
C ALA A 100 -6.96 0.76 -1.91
N TRP A 101 -8.07 0.05 -1.94
CA TRP A 101 -9.43 0.56 -1.78
C TRP A 101 -9.95 1.47 -2.90
N ALA A 102 -9.26 1.55 -4.05
CA ALA A 102 -9.82 2.20 -5.22
C ALA A 102 -11.11 1.49 -5.67
N LYS A 103 -12.17 2.25 -5.87
CA LYS A 103 -13.48 1.75 -6.24
C LYS A 103 -13.80 2.08 -7.70
N GLY A 104 -13.15 1.35 -8.61
CA GLY A 104 -13.48 1.47 -10.03
C GLY A 104 -13.31 2.90 -10.57
N ASP A 105 -14.32 3.41 -11.24
CA ASP A 105 -14.26 4.68 -11.98
C ASP A 105 -14.70 5.91 -11.16
N ASP A 106 -14.93 5.77 -9.86
CA ASP A 106 -15.32 6.90 -9.02
C ASP A 106 -14.16 7.90 -8.90
N ILE A 107 -14.34 9.07 -9.52
CA ILE A 107 -13.32 10.13 -9.53
C ILE A 107 -13.12 10.76 -8.15
N GLU A 108 -14.13 10.70 -7.30
CA GLU A 108 -14.08 11.26 -5.94
C GLU A 108 -13.56 10.26 -4.90
N ASP A 109 -13.18 9.08 -5.34
CA ASP A 109 -12.60 8.07 -4.45
C ASP A 109 -11.28 8.58 -3.85
N GLN A 110 -11.26 8.73 -2.53
CA GLN A 110 -10.09 9.22 -1.81
C GLN A 110 -8.85 8.32 -1.98
N ALA A 111 -9.01 7.07 -2.40
CA ALA A 111 -7.91 6.19 -2.75
C ALA A 111 -7.17 6.64 -4.02
N LYS A 112 -7.77 7.52 -4.82
CA LYS A 112 -7.18 8.06 -6.04
C LYS A 112 -6.51 9.42 -5.85
N ILE A 113 -6.40 9.91 -4.63
CA ILE A 113 -5.72 11.17 -4.34
C ILE A 113 -4.21 10.99 -4.48
N HIS A 114 -3.60 11.88 -5.25
CA HIS A 114 -2.16 11.87 -5.47
C HIS A 114 -1.60 13.25 -5.80
N ILE A 115 -0.29 13.39 -5.70
CA ILE A 115 0.48 14.52 -6.22
C ILE A 115 1.49 13.99 -7.24
N ARG A 116 1.47 14.52 -8.45
CA ARG A 116 2.37 14.11 -9.53
C ARG A 116 3.79 14.64 -9.32
N PRO A 117 4.81 13.97 -9.90
CA PRO A 117 6.15 14.53 -9.93
C PRO A 117 6.17 15.96 -10.51
N TYR A 118 6.94 16.84 -9.89
CA TYR A 118 7.12 18.24 -10.30
C TYR A 118 5.82 19.06 -10.34
N ASP A 119 4.78 18.64 -9.63
CA ASP A 119 3.51 19.33 -9.51
C ASP A 119 3.13 19.45 -8.03
N GLU A 120 2.54 20.58 -7.66
CA GLU A 120 2.06 20.82 -6.30
C GLU A 120 0.55 20.56 -6.17
N LYS A 121 -0.11 20.37 -7.31
CA LYS A 121 -1.56 20.17 -7.36
C LYS A 121 -1.95 18.77 -6.90
N VAL A 122 -2.96 18.72 -6.05
CA VAL A 122 -3.60 17.46 -5.64
C VAL A 122 -4.62 17.05 -6.71
N TYR A 123 -4.53 15.81 -7.12
CA TYR A 123 -5.43 15.19 -8.09
C TYR A 123 -6.27 14.12 -7.42
N TRP A 124 -7.48 13.90 -7.93
CA TRP A 124 -8.42 12.91 -7.42
C TRP A 124 -8.54 11.67 -8.31
N SER A 125 -7.94 11.68 -9.47
CA SER A 125 -7.87 10.53 -10.36
C SER A 125 -6.63 10.56 -11.25
N GLY A 126 -6.38 9.44 -11.93
CA GLY A 126 -5.26 9.31 -12.86
C GLY A 126 -4.12 8.41 -12.36
N TRP A 127 -4.03 8.23 -11.06
CA TRP A 127 -3.14 7.26 -10.41
C TRP A 127 -3.79 6.70 -9.17
N TYR A 128 -3.78 5.39 -9.01
CA TYR A 128 -4.20 4.76 -7.76
C TYR A 128 -3.56 3.39 -7.57
N ASP A 129 -3.42 3.02 -6.33
CA ASP A 129 -2.97 1.71 -5.92
C ASP A 129 -4.17 0.81 -5.64
N TYR A 130 -4.11 -0.40 -6.16
CA TYR A 130 -5.16 -1.39 -6.03
C TYR A 130 -4.59 -2.65 -5.38
N HIS A 131 -5.27 -3.14 -4.34
CA HIS A 131 -4.96 -4.42 -3.74
C HIS A 131 -5.95 -5.47 -4.24
N ARG A 132 -5.44 -6.55 -4.77
CA ARG A 132 -6.26 -7.60 -5.34
C ARG A 132 -5.84 -8.95 -4.79
N ALA A 133 -6.77 -9.59 -4.07
CA ALA A 133 -6.66 -11.00 -3.73
C ALA A 133 -7.07 -11.83 -4.96
N GLY A 134 -6.20 -11.93 -5.91
CA GLY A 134 -6.47 -12.61 -7.14
C GLY A 134 -5.16 -13.03 -7.80
N GLY A 135 -5.24 -13.23 -9.06
CA GLY A 135 -4.04 -13.46 -9.80
C GLY A 135 -3.62 -14.91 -9.97
N PRO A 136 -2.41 -15.11 -10.49
CA PRO A 136 -1.92 -16.45 -10.75
C PRO A 136 -1.98 -17.39 -9.55
N ALA A 137 -1.98 -16.83 -8.35
CA ALA A 137 -1.98 -17.60 -7.13
C ALA A 137 -3.36 -18.18 -6.73
N VAL A 138 -4.45 -17.68 -7.29
CA VAL A 138 -5.82 -18.20 -7.06
C VAL A 138 -6.39 -18.99 -8.23
N TRP A 139 -5.54 -19.43 -9.09
CA TRP A 139 -5.89 -20.20 -10.30
C TRP A 139 -6.71 -21.45 -10.05
N ASN A 140 -6.40 -22.18 -8.98
CA ASN A 140 -7.07 -23.42 -8.61
C ASN A 140 -8.54 -23.24 -8.24
N GLU A 141 -8.95 -22.03 -7.89
CA GLU A 141 -10.34 -21.70 -7.61
C GLU A 141 -11.07 -21.14 -8.83
N GLY A 142 -10.44 -21.12 -10.00
CA GLY A 142 -11.01 -20.60 -11.23
C GLY A 142 -11.21 -19.08 -11.24
N LEU A 143 -10.58 -18.38 -10.32
CA LEU A 143 -10.66 -16.93 -10.21
C LEU A 143 -9.70 -16.21 -11.17
N TYR A 144 -8.63 -16.88 -11.56
CA TYR A 144 -7.70 -16.36 -12.56
C TYR A 144 -8.12 -16.75 -13.97
N LYS A 145 -8.41 -15.78 -14.79
CA LYS A 145 -8.84 -15.94 -16.18
C LYS A 145 -7.78 -15.55 -17.21
N GLY A 146 -6.61 -15.14 -16.75
CA GLY A 146 -5.50 -14.74 -17.60
C GLY A 146 -5.10 -13.27 -17.41
N PRO A 147 -4.07 -12.80 -18.14
CA PRO A 147 -3.56 -11.43 -17.99
C PRO A 147 -4.62 -10.35 -18.19
N ASP A 148 -5.56 -10.55 -19.10
CA ASP A 148 -6.61 -9.57 -19.40
C ASP A 148 -7.56 -9.34 -18.21
N ASP A 149 -7.74 -10.34 -17.36
CA ASP A 149 -8.56 -10.23 -16.15
C ASP A 149 -7.93 -9.30 -15.12
N TYR A 150 -6.61 -9.13 -15.19
CA TYR A 150 -5.84 -8.21 -14.34
C TYR A 150 -5.89 -6.78 -14.79
N TYR A 151 -5.74 -6.56 -16.09
CA TYR A 151 -5.54 -5.22 -16.65
C TYR A 151 -6.86 -4.53 -16.99
N ASN A 152 -7.98 -5.20 -16.85
CA ASN A 152 -9.29 -4.72 -17.24
C ASN A 152 -10.20 -4.30 -16.08
N ASP A 153 -9.66 -4.18 -14.87
CA ASP A 153 -10.44 -3.85 -13.68
C ASP A 153 -11.06 -2.46 -13.71
N THR A 154 -10.51 -1.54 -14.49
CA THR A 154 -11.07 -0.21 -14.63
C THR A 154 -11.72 -0.04 -15.99
N LYS A 155 -12.91 0.52 -16.02
CA LYS A 155 -13.55 0.98 -17.25
C LYS A 155 -12.80 2.18 -17.84
N ASN A 156 -12.16 2.96 -17.00
CA ASN A 156 -11.37 4.11 -17.38
C ASN A 156 -9.94 3.72 -17.72
N LYS A 157 -9.67 3.46 -18.99
CA LYS A 157 -8.34 3.12 -19.50
C LYS A 157 -7.32 4.28 -19.47
N ARG A 158 -7.71 5.45 -18.98
CA ARG A 158 -6.82 6.62 -18.86
C ARG A 158 -6.12 6.70 -17.51
N GLU A 159 -6.62 5.99 -16.52
CA GLU A 159 -6.00 5.94 -15.20
C GLU A 159 -4.87 4.92 -15.16
N ILE A 160 -3.80 5.30 -14.50
CA ILE A 160 -2.69 4.38 -14.22
C ILE A 160 -3.01 3.61 -12.95
N VAL A 161 -3.07 2.31 -13.07
CA VAL A 161 -3.32 1.39 -11.97
C VAL A 161 -1.99 0.80 -11.52
N PHE A 162 -1.71 0.90 -10.25
CA PHE A 162 -0.62 0.22 -9.58
C PHE A 162 -1.19 -0.90 -8.71
N PHE A 163 -0.61 -2.08 -8.78
CA PHE A 163 -0.99 -3.20 -7.93
C PHE A 163 0.03 -3.33 -6.81
N GLY A 164 -0.22 -2.66 -5.70
CA GLY A 164 0.69 -2.63 -4.55
C GLY A 164 0.73 -3.94 -3.78
N GLU A 165 -0.40 -4.63 -3.72
CA GLU A 165 -0.49 -5.98 -3.16
C GLU A 165 -1.23 -6.89 -4.13
N GLU A 166 -0.51 -7.82 -4.69
CA GLU A 166 -0.99 -8.75 -5.70
C GLU A 166 -0.87 -10.19 -5.19
N GLY A 167 -1.93 -10.99 -5.43
CA GLY A 167 -1.89 -12.40 -5.09
C GLY A 167 -1.77 -12.70 -3.59
N ALA A 168 -2.43 -11.91 -2.75
CA ALA A 168 -2.42 -12.06 -1.29
C ALA A 168 -3.09 -13.38 -0.86
N LEU A 169 -2.47 -14.49 -1.19
CA LEU A 169 -2.85 -15.81 -0.72
C LEU A 169 -1.91 -16.27 0.37
N SER A 170 -2.48 -16.48 1.53
CA SER A 170 -1.79 -17.21 2.59
C SER A 170 -1.93 -18.70 2.34
N SER A 171 -0.83 -19.33 1.96
CA SER A 171 -0.74 -20.77 2.03
C SER A 171 0.08 -21.14 3.26
N PRO A 172 -0.48 -21.79 4.27
CA PRO A 172 0.31 -22.20 5.42
C PRO A 172 1.38 -23.18 4.95
N PRO A 173 2.66 -22.89 5.22
CA PRO A 173 3.72 -23.82 4.90
C PRO A 173 3.61 -25.07 5.79
N ARG A 174 3.98 -26.24 5.27
CA ARG A 174 4.03 -27.48 6.02
C ARG A 174 2.67 -27.88 6.63
N LEU A 175 1.69 -28.07 5.78
CA LEU A 175 0.31 -28.41 6.18
C LEU A 175 0.24 -29.61 7.14
N GLU A 176 1.01 -30.68 6.87
CA GLU A 176 1.06 -31.87 7.73
C GLU A 176 1.53 -31.51 9.14
N LYS A 177 2.60 -30.71 9.25
CA LYS A 177 3.13 -30.30 10.55
C LYS A 177 2.13 -29.40 11.30
N ASN A 178 1.47 -28.51 10.61
CA ASN A 178 0.44 -27.68 11.22
C ASN A 178 -0.72 -28.54 11.74
N LYS A 179 -1.11 -29.56 11.00
CA LYS A 179 -2.13 -30.52 11.43
C LYS A 179 -1.69 -31.29 12.69
N GLU A 180 -0.47 -31.83 12.69
CA GLU A 180 0.10 -32.48 13.86
C GLU A 180 0.14 -31.58 15.09
N ASP A 181 0.54 -30.31 14.92
CA ASP A 181 0.59 -29.35 16.02
C ASP A 181 -0.81 -29.00 16.54
N LEU A 182 -1.80 -28.83 15.66
CA LEU A 182 -3.19 -28.60 16.06
C LEU A 182 -3.77 -29.77 16.86
N GLU A 183 -3.48 -30.98 16.44
CA GLU A 183 -3.88 -32.21 17.16
C GLU A 183 -3.16 -32.32 18.51
N LYS A 184 -1.84 -32.14 18.52
CA LYS A 184 -1.00 -32.24 19.71
C LYS A 184 -1.38 -31.24 20.81
N TYR A 185 -1.64 -30.01 20.41
CA TYR A 185 -1.97 -28.94 21.36
C TYR A 185 -3.48 -28.81 21.60
N SER A 186 -4.27 -29.71 21.05
CA SER A 186 -5.73 -29.74 21.19
C SER A 186 -6.38 -28.37 20.89
N TYR A 187 -5.90 -27.70 19.86
CA TYR A 187 -6.43 -26.40 19.47
C TYR A 187 -7.90 -26.53 19.05
N LYS A 188 -8.78 -25.86 19.77
CA LYS A 188 -10.23 -25.92 19.59
C LYS A 188 -10.83 -24.67 18.96
N GLY A 189 -10.02 -23.76 18.45
CA GLY A 189 -10.45 -22.60 17.73
C GLY A 189 -11.20 -22.95 16.44
N TRP A 190 -11.96 -22.01 15.92
CA TRP A 190 -12.70 -22.21 14.68
C TRP A 190 -11.80 -22.62 13.51
N ASP A 191 -10.70 -21.92 13.33
CA ASP A 191 -9.73 -22.17 12.25
C ASP A 191 -9.05 -23.53 12.36
N GLY A 192 -8.73 -23.96 13.59
CA GLY A 192 -8.15 -25.26 13.83
C GLY A 192 -9.09 -26.40 13.48
N ARG A 193 -10.38 -26.26 13.79
CA ARG A 193 -11.38 -27.28 13.44
C ARG A 193 -11.60 -27.39 11.93
N GLU A 194 -11.61 -26.28 11.23
CA GLU A 194 -11.76 -26.26 9.78
C GLU A 194 -10.53 -26.85 9.08
N PHE A 195 -9.36 -26.55 9.61
CA PHE A 195 -8.11 -27.08 9.07
C PHE A 195 -7.97 -28.61 9.20
N LEU A 196 -8.57 -29.21 10.24
CA LEU A 196 -8.52 -30.66 10.49
C LEU A 196 -9.57 -31.47 9.72
N ARG A 197 -10.52 -30.81 9.09
CA ARG A 197 -11.52 -31.46 8.23
C ARG A 197 -10.98 -31.77 6.85
#